data_d7f4cd145c0f4dfe3467c2603ef2345d
#
_entry.id   d7f4cd145c0f4dfe3467c2603ef2345d
#
_cell.length_a   1.000
_cell.length_b   1.000
_cell.length_c   1.000
_cell.angle_alpha   90.00
_cell.angle_beta   90.00
_cell.angle_gamma   90.00
#
_symmetry.space_group_name_H-M   'P 1'
#
loop_
_entity.id
_entity.type
_entity.pdbx_description
1 polymer ?
#
loop_
_entity_poly.entity_id
_entity_poly.type
_entity_poly.pdbx_seq_one_letter_code
_entity_poly.pdbx_strand_id
1 'polypeptide(L)'
;VKMAAKYAAMGRIHFVHMRNVAILPDNQGFEESAHLSSCGSLDMFAIAKALYDKGFDGYVRPDHGRMIWGETGRAGYGLYDRALGATYINGLFEAIEKMSKLEK
;
A
#
# COMPACT_ATOMS: atom_id res chain seq x y z
N VAL A 1 9.46 -0.18 -5.76
CA VAL A 1 8.83 0.06 -7.07
C VAL A 1 9.44 -0.85 -8.13
N LYS A 2 10.75 -0.81 -8.35
CA LYS A 2 11.40 -1.62 -9.40
C LYS A 2 11.15 -3.12 -9.26
N MET A 3 11.23 -3.62 -8.04
CA MET A 3 11.01 -5.05 -7.78
C MET A 3 9.56 -5.44 -8.07
N ALA A 4 8.60 -4.61 -7.65
CA ALA A 4 7.19 -4.85 -7.94
C ALA A 4 6.93 -4.90 -9.44
N ALA A 5 7.48 -3.94 -10.19
CA ALA A 5 7.34 -3.91 -11.64
C ALA A 5 7.94 -5.15 -12.30
N LYS A 6 9.14 -5.56 -11.86
CA LYS A 6 9.84 -6.72 -12.42
C LYS A 6 9.02 -8.00 -12.29
N TYR A 7 8.59 -8.32 -11.06
CA TYR A 7 7.90 -9.58 -10.82
C TYR A 7 6.45 -9.57 -11.29
N ALA A 8 5.78 -8.40 -11.29
CA ALA A 8 4.45 -8.28 -11.88
C ALA A 8 4.50 -8.51 -13.39
N ALA A 9 5.51 -7.96 -14.08
CA ALA A 9 5.69 -8.18 -15.53
C ALA A 9 5.90 -9.66 -15.86
N MET A 10 6.48 -10.42 -14.95
CA MET A 10 6.71 -11.86 -15.11
C MET A 10 5.49 -12.72 -14.76
N GLY A 11 4.39 -12.10 -14.29
CA GLY A 11 3.21 -12.83 -13.82
C GLY A 11 3.44 -13.64 -12.55
N ARG A 12 4.41 -13.24 -11.73
CA ARG A 12 4.81 -13.99 -10.53
C ARG A 12 4.26 -13.43 -9.24
N ILE A 13 3.49 -12.35 -9.30
CA ILE A 13 2.81 -11.79 -8.13
C ILE A 13 1.34 -12.18 -8.19
N HIS A 14 0.89 -12.93 -7.18
CA HIS A 14 -0.47 -13.46 -7.15
C HIS A 14 -1.38 -12.67 -6.21
N PHE A 15 -0.83 -12.17 -5.12
CA PHE A 15 -1.53 -11.24 -4.23
C PHE A 15 -0.51 -10.34 -3.53
N VAL A 16 -0.98 -9.24 -2.97
CA VAL A 16 -0.10 -8.24 -2.36
C VAL A 16 -0.64 -7.82 -1.00
N HIS A 17 0.24 -7.80 -0.01
CA HIS A 17 -0.01 -7.11 1.25
C HIS A 17 0.67 -5.75 1.17
N MET A 18 -0.10 -4.68 1.29
CA MET A 18 0.43 -3.32 1.22
C MET A 18 0.36 -2.64 2.57
N ARG A 19 1.46 -2.04 2.96
CA ARG A 19 1.52 -1.18 4.14
C ARG A 19 2.55 -0.10 3.93
N ASN A 20 2.43 0.97 4.69
CA ASN A 20 3.45 1.99 4.76
C ASN A 20 4.12 1.96 6.12
N VAL A 21 5.35 2.37 6.17
CA VAL A 21 6.14 2.47 7.40
C VAL A 21 6.91 3.79 7.37
N ALA A 22 7.19 4.33 8.54
CA ALA A 22 8.04 5.51 8.68
C ALA A 22 9.43 5.04 9.16
N ILE A 23 10.46 5.35 8.38
CA ILE A 23 11.83 5.04 8.77
C ILE A 23 12.25 6.00 9.88
N LEU A 24 12.77 5.45 10.97
CA LEU A 24 13.20 6.24 12.11
C LEU A 24 14.52 6.97 11.79
N PRO A 25 14.81 8.09 12.49
CA PRO A 25 16.06 8.81 12.28
C PRO A 25 17.29 7.92 12.39
N ASP A 26 18.30 8.23 11.60
CA ASP A 26 19.61 7.53 11.60
C ASP A 26 19.50 6.04 11.29
N ASN A 27 18.45 5.64 10.53
CA ASN A 27 18.22 4.24 10.13
C ASN A 27 18.13 3.28 11.32
N GLN A 28 17.56 3.73 12.43
CA GLN A 28 17.40 2.91 13.62
C GLN A 28 16.12 2.07 13.62
N GLY A 29 15.69 1.62 12.43
CA GLY A 29 14.51 0.81 12.28
C GLY A 29 13.36 1.59 11.68
N PHE A 30 12.15 1.12 11.92
CA PHE A 30 10.95 1.74 11.39
C PHE A 30 9.78 1.58 12.38
N GLU A 31 8.76 2.40 12.18
CA GLU A 31 7.51 2.27 12.92
C GLU A 31 6.33 2.20 11.95
N GLU A 32 5.20 1.68 12.42
CA GLU A 32 3.98 1.65 11.64
C GLU A 32 3.49 3.07 11.36
N SER A 33 2.98 3.30 10.16
CA SER A 33 2.37 4.57 9.77
C SER A 33 1.03 4.31 9.09
N ALA A 34 0.26 5.36 8.84
CA ALA A 34 -0.90 5.25 7.98
C ALA A 34 -0.46 4.84 6.58
N HIS A 35 -1.38 4.29 5.79
CA HIS A 35 -1.06 3.79 4.44
C HIS A 35 -0.73 4.90 3.45
N LEU A 36 -1.21 6.13 3.68
CA LEU A 36 -0.95 7.25 2.77
C LEU A 36 0.55 7.48 2.59
N SER A 37 0.96 7.76 1.37
CA SER A 37 2.37 8.04 1.07
C SER A 37 2.94 9.17 1.92
N SER A 38 2.14 10.19 2.19
CA SER A 38 2.57 11.36 2.98
C SER A 38 2.80 11.05 4.46
N CYS A 39 2.33 9.91 4.94
CA CYS A 39 2.43 9.54 6.36
C CYS A 39 3.63 8.65 6.66
N GLY A 40 4.31 8.14 5.64
CA GLY A 40 5.41 7.21 5.82
C GLY A 40 6.52 7.43 4.81
N SER A 41 7.40 6.45 4.71
CA SER A 41 8.60 6.53 3.88
C SER A 41 8.45 5.92 2.49
N LEU A 42 7.35 5.21 2.23
CA LEU A 42 7.12 4.53 0.95
C LEU A 42 6.18 5.35 0.06
N ASP A 43 6.50 5.39 -1.22
CA ASP A 43 5.61 5.98 -2.23
C ASP A 43 4.57 4.93 -2.65
N MET A 44 3.44 4.93 -1.98
CA MET A 44 2.37 3.97 -2.19
C MET A 44 1.74 4.10 -3.57
N PHE A 45 1.65 5.32 -4.10
CA PHE A 45 1.14 5.55 -5.45
C PHE A 45 2.04 4.89 -6.50
N ALA A 46 3.36 5.09 -6.39
CA ALA A 46 4.32 4.52 -7.34
C ALA A 46 4.30 2.99 -7.32
N ILE A 47 4.14 2.40 -6.13
CA ILE A 47 4.03 0.93 -6.00
C ILE A 47 2.76 0.44 -6.68
N ALA A 48 1.60 1.06 -6.39
CA ALA A 48 0.33 0.67 -6.99
C ALA A 48 0.35 0.84 -8.51
N LYS A 49 0.91 1.94 -8.99
CA LYS A 49 1.03 2.18 -10.44
C LYS A 49 1.92 1.16 -11.13
N ALA A 50 3.04 0.79 -10.52
CA ALA A 50 3.92 -0.24 -11.07
C ALA A 50 3.19 -1.59 -11.20
N LEU A 51 2.41 -1.97 -10.19
CA LEU A 51 1.60 -3.20 -10.25
C LEU A 51 0.56 -3.12 -11.36
N TYR A 52 -0.18 -2.02 -11.44
CA TYR A 52 -1.22 -1.83 -12.45
C TYR A 52 -0.65 -1.84 -13.87
N ASP A 53 0.40 -1.08 -14.10
CA ASP A 53 1.01 -0.94 -15.44
C ASP A 53 1.56 -2.27 -15.97
N LYS A 54 1.92 -3.18 -15.09
CA LYS A 54 2.46 -4.49 -15.47
C LYS A 54 1.39 -5.60 -15.45
N GLY A 55 0.13 -5.23 -15.34
CA GLY A 55 -0.97 -6.16 -15.51
C GLY A 55 -1.33 -6.99 -14.29
N PHE A 56 -0.91 -6.58 -13.09
CA PHE A 56 -1.33 -7.27 -11.87
C PHE A 56 -2.85 -7.14 -11.69
N ASP A 57 -3.53 -8.26 -11.52
CA ASP A 57 -4.99 -8.31 -11.40
C ASP A 57 -5.45 -9.12 -10.18
N GLY A 58 -4.57 -9.40 -9.25
CA GLY A 58 -4.89 -10.18 -8.07
C GLY A 58 -5.44 -9.33 -6.93
N TYR A 59 -5.49 -9.94 -5.75
CA TYR A 59 -6.00 -9.28 -4.56
C TYR A 59 -4.92 -8.43 -3.89
N VAL A 60 -5.33 -7.27 -3.36
CA VAL A 60 -4.49 -6.40 -2.54
C VAL A 60 -5.14 -6.27 -1.18
N ARG A 61 -4.37 -6.49 -0.14
CA ARG A 61 -4.82 -6.41 1.23
C ARG A 61 -4.03 -5.34 1.97
N PRO A 62 -4.71 -4.45 2.74
CA PRO A 62 -3.99 -3.60 3.68
C PRO A 62 -3.39 -4.50 4.75
N ASP A 63 -2.09 -4.46 4.89
CA ASP A 63 -1.40 -5.36 5.81
C ASP A 63 -1.47 -4.77 7.21
N HIS A 64 -0.79 -4.46 8.01
CA HIS A 64 -0.87 -4.00 9.37
C HIS A 64 -1.78 -2.79 9.59
N GLY A 65 -2.24 -2.62 10.83
CA GLY A 65 -3.03 -1.46 11.26
C GLY A 65 -2.62 -1.05 12.66
N ARG A 66 -2.52 0.27 12.87
CA ARG A 66 -2.25 0.84 14.19
C ARG A 66 -3.52 0.78 15.04
N MET A 67 -3.36 0.77 16.36
CA MET A 67 -4.49 0.93 17.27
C MET A 67 -4.84 2.41 17.36
N ILE A 68 -5.88 2.82 16.65
CA ILE A 68 -6.36 4.21 16.64
C ILE A 68 -7.78 4.28 17.19
N TRP A 69 -8.22 5.48 17.53
CA TRP A 69 -9.59 5.78 17.99
C TRP A 69 -10.01 4.96 19.19
N GLY A 70 -9.10 4.78 20.15
CA GLY A 70 -9.40 4.06 21.39
C GLY A 70 -9.54 2.56 21.25
N GLU A 71 -9.22 2.01 20.10
CA GLU A 71 -9.21 0.57 19.88
C GLU A 71 -8.16 -0.10 20.75
N THR A 72 -8.49 -1.25 21.32
CA THR A 72 -7.55 -2.06 22.11
C THR A 72 -7.50 -3.45 21.51
N GLY A 73 -6.34 -4.07 21.59
CA GLY A 73 -6.15 -5.41 21.05
C GLY A 73 -4.68 -5.71 20.79
N ARG A 74 -4.44 -6.67 19.93
CA ARG A 74 -3.08 -7.08 19.60
C ARG A 74 -2.41 -6.05 18.70
N ALA A 75 -1.18 -5.68 19.03
CA ALA A 75 -0.41 -4.69 18.29
C ALA A 75 -0.29 -5.11 16.80
N GLY A 76 -0.50 -4.15 15.90
CA GLY A 76 -0.43 -4.38 14.45
C GLY A 76 -1.72 -4.91 13.83
N TYR A 77 -2.75 -5.14 14.62
CA TYR A 77 -4.01 -5.70 14.13
C TYR A 77 -5.20 -4.74 14.26
N GLY A 78 -4.92 -3.43 14.24
CA GLY A 78 -5.95 -2.40 14.31
C GLY A 78 -6.92 -2.48 13.14
N LEU A 79 -8.21 -2.65 13.44
CA LEU A 79 -9.25 -2.78 12.42
C LEU A 79 -9.51 -1.46 11.71
N TYR A 80 -9.60 -0.38 12.47
CA TYR A 80 -9.93 0.94 11.89
C TYR A 80 -8.85 1.42 10.93
N ASP A 81 -7.59 1.29 11.31
CA ASP A 81 -6.47 1.71 10.45
C ASP A 81 -6.38 0.86 9.19
N ARG A 82 -6.66 -0.44 9.31
CA ARG A 82 -6.72 -1.31 8.12
C ARG A 82 -7.88 -0.96 7.20
N ALA A 83 -9.03 -0.58 7.76
CA ALA A 83 -10.16 -0.12 6.95
C ALA A 83 -9.84 1.17 6.20
N LEU A 84 -9.18 2.11 6.86
CA LEU A 84 -8.69 3.33 6.20
C LEU A 84 -7.67 2.99 5.10
N GLY A 85 -6.78 2.05 5.37
CA GLY A 85 -5.80 1.58 4.39
C GLY A 85 -6.46 0.96 3.17
N ALA A 86 -7.49 0.13 3.37
CA ALA A 86 -8.23 -0.48 2.26
C ALA A 86 -8.88 0.59 1.38
N THR A 87 -9.51 1.59 1.99
CA THR A 87 -10.15 2.69 1.28
C THR A 87 -9.12 3.50 0.48
N TYR A 88 -7.98 3.78 1.09
CA TYR A 88 -6.89 4.50 0.41
C TYR A 88 -6.36 3.72 -0.79
N ILE A 89 -6.10 2.42 -0.62
CA ILE A 89 -5.60 1.55 -1.70
C ILE A 89 -6.62 1.48 -2.85
N ASN A 90 -7.90 1.32 -2.54
CA ASN A 90 -8.96 1.34 -3.55
C ASN A 90 -8.97 2.66 -4.32
N GLY A 91 -8.81 3.78 -3.61
CA GLY A 91 -8.74 5.10 -4.23
C GLY A 91 -7.54 5.25 -5.15
N LEU A 92 -6.37 4.71 -4.76
CA LEU A 92 -5.19 4.73 -5.61
C LEU A 92 -5.44 3.98 -6.93
N PHE A 93 -5.95 2.76 -6.87
CA PHE A 93 -6.17 1.96 -8.07
C PHE A 93 -7.29 2.55 -8.93
N GLU A 94 -8.34 3.09 -8.34
CA GLU A 94 -9.38 3.80 -9.09
C GLU A 94 -8.80 4.99 -9.85
N ALA A 95 -7.98 5.80 -9.19
CA ALA A 95 -7.35 6.97 -9.82
C ALA A 95 -6.43 6.55 -10.96
N ILE A 96 -5.62 5.52 -10.75
CA ILE A 96 -4.69 5.01 -11.76
C ILE A 96 -5.46 4.50 -12.98
N GLU A 97 -6.53 3.75 -12.77
CA GLU A 97 -7.37 3.25 -13.85
C GLU A 97 -7.98 4.39 -14.69
N LYS A 98 -8.52 5.39 -14.03
CA LYS A 98 -9.11 6.54 -14.71
C LYS A 98 -8.07 7.37 -15.47
N MET A 99 -6.89 7.56 -14.89
CA MET A 99 -5.78 8.23 -15.57
C MET A 99 -5.33 7.46 -16.81
N SER A 100 -5.25 6.15 -16.71
CA SER A 100 -4.90 5.28 -17.83
C SER A 100 -5.88 5.45 -19.00
N LYS A 101 -7.17 5.57 -18.71
CA LYS A 101 -8.20 5.78 -19.74
C LYS A 101 -8.09 7.16 -20.41
N LEU A 102 -7.64 8.16 -19.68
CA LEU A 102 -7.46 9.51 -20.22
C LEU A 102 -6.25 9.62 -21.16
N GLU A 103 -5.25 8.76 -20.96
CA GLU A 103 -4.03 8.74 -21.76
C GLU A 103 -4.19 8.03 -23.11
N LYS A 104 -5.34 7.43 -23.36
CA LYS A 104 -5.61 6.68 -24.60
C LYS A 104 -6.33 7.53 -25.65
#